data_ce48c76bc05bbb5220fad4ca4cc09fd4
#
_entry.id   ce48c76bc05bbb5220fad4ca4cc09fd4
#
_cell.length_a   1.000
_cell.length_b   1.000
_cell.length_c   1.000
_cell.angle_alpha   90.00
_cell.angle_beta   90.00
_cell.angle_gamma   90.00
#
_symmetry.space_group_name_H-M   'P 1'
#
loop_
_entity.id
_entity.type
_entity.pdbx_description
1 polymer ?
#
loop_
_entity_poly.entity_id
_entity_poly.type
_entity_poly.pdbx_seq_one_letter_code
_entity_poly.pdbx_strand_id
1 'polypeptide(L)'
;MNDEARQPGECGCGCTDGSSAKGIDRRQVIRIAAAGAAVALAPLGALAAEERPQAGDLFVADDVEKDPVAIKAAEVQPGKPMLAFPFDPASKKIRNESRLNKVILVKLADSDLDASSKERAASGILAFSAICTHQACEAKTWVSADKSLVCFCHASKFAVLDAGRVVAGPAPRALPMLPLKLQGDQLMVAAPFTTPPGGAG
;
A
#
# COMPACT_ATOMS: atom_id res chain seq x y z
N MET A 1 27.23 49.19 54.41
CA MET A 1 28.09 50.37 54.24
C MET A 1 28.17 50.66 52.78
N ASN A 2 27.62 51.82 52.45
CA ASN A 2 27.71 52.65 51.22
C ASN A 2 27.01 52.04 49.98
N ASP A 3 25.86 52.41 49.62
CA ASP A 3 25.18 53.74 49.37
C ASP A 3 25.89 54.55 48.27
N GLU A 4 25.06 55.05 47.42
CA GLU A 4 25.22 56.13 46.42
C GLU A 4 25.31 55.71 44.97
N ALA A 5 24.64 56.28 44.10
CA ALA A 5 23.66 57.34 43.98
C ALA A 5 23.15 57.39 42.54
N ARG A 6 21.92 57.64 42.42
CA ARG A 6 21.09 58.05 41.30
C ARG A 6 21.59 59.32 40.62
N GLN A 7 21.56 59.38 39.29
CA GLN A 7 21.28 60.62 38.56
C GLN A 7 20.58 60.41 37.24
N PRO A 8 19.63 61.24 36.84
CA PRO A 8 18.84 61.19 35.63
C PRO A 8 19.34 62.20 34.57
N GLY A 9 19.11 61.94 33.36
CA GLY A 9 19.32 62.88 32.25
C GLY A 9 18.96 62.20 30.95
N GLU A 10 18.22 62.62 30.22
CA GLU A 10 17.54 63.68 29.53
C GLU A 10 16.96 63.18 28.24
N CYS A 11 15.70 63.52 27.99
CA CYS A 11 14.98 63.27 26.77
C CYS A 11 15.59 64.07 25.62
N GLY A 12 15.98 63.35 24.57
CA GLY A 12 16.34 63.91 23.27
C GLY A 12 15.33 63.50 22.23
N CYS A 13 14.25 64.31 22.07
CA CYS A 13 13.37 64.21 20.92
C CYS A 13 14.09 64.67 19.67
N GLY A 14 14.42 63.74 18.77
CA GLY A 14 14.88 64.01 17.43
C GLY A 14 13.86 63.52 16.44
N CYS A 15 12.88 64.32 16.12
CA CYS A 15 12.01 64.13 14.94
C CYS A 15 12.84 64.47 13.72
N THR A 16 13.10 63.46 12.87
CA THR A 16 13.47 63.71 11.49
C THR A 16 12.45 63.04 10.59
N ASP A 17 11.92 63.86 9.73
CA ASP A 17 10.87 63.68 8.76
C ASP A 17 11.09 62.55 7.75
N GLY A 18 10.00 61.94 7.34
CA GLY A 18 9.75 61.73 5.93
C GLY A 18 10.28 60.46 5.30
N SER A 19 9.65 59.35 5.58
CA SER A 19 9.53 58.33 4.53
C SER A 19 8.06 57.85 4.49
N SER A 20 7.32 58.36 3.52
CA SER A 20 5.97 57.97 3.19
C SER A 20 5.94 56.50 2.79
N ALA A 21 5.72 55.62 3.74
CA ALA A 21 5.33 54.25 3.46
C ALA A 21 3.94 54.34 2.84
N LYS A 22 3.87 54.17 1.51
CA LYS A 22 2.60 53.92 0.82
C LYS A 22 1.91 52.74 1.45
N GLY A 23 0.93 53.00 2.31
CA GLY A 23 0.08 51.98 2.89
C GLY A 23 -0.59 51.19 1.76
N ILE A 24 -0.41 49.90 1.75
CA ILE A 24 -1.10 49.00 0.83
C ILE A 24 -2.59 49.10 1.18
N ASP A 25 -3.36 49.69 0.25
CA ASP A 25 -4.81 49.80 0.39
C ASP A 25 -5.44 48.41 0.54
N ARG A 26 -6.33 48.23 1.49
CA ARG A 26 -7.07 46.97 1.73
C ARG A 26 -7.72 46.42 0.47
N ARG A 27 -8.07 47.28 -0.48
CA ARG A 27 -8.58 46.86 -1.80
C ARG A 27 -7.52 46.24 -2.72
N GLN A 28 -6.22 46.60 -2.58
CA GLN A 28 -5.13 45.97 -3.31
C GLN A 28 -4.81 44.59 -2.75
N VAL A 29 -4.92 44.39 -1.44
CA VAL A 29 -4.70 43.06 -0.82
C VAL A 29 -5.74 42.06 -1.33
N ILE A 30 -7.01 42.48 -1.49
CA ILE A 30 -8.06 41.60 -2.04
C ILE A 30 -7.81 41.23 -3.52
N ARG A 31 -7.21 42.14 -4.31
CA ARG A 31 -6.90 41.85 -5.73
C ARG A 31 -5.69 40.92 -5.92
N ILE A 32 -4.74 40.90 -4.99
CA ILE A 32 -3.59 39.98 -5.00
C ILE A 32 -4.02 38.57 -4.57
N ALA A 33 -5.02 38.47 -3.66
CA ALA A 33 -5.57 37.18 -3.23
C ALA A 33 -6.40 36.45 -4.32
N ALA A 34 -6.88 37.21 -5.35
CA ALA A 34 -7.64 36.62 -6.45
C ALA A 34 -6.77 36.03 -7.57
N ALA A 35 -5.45 36.27 -7.55
CA ALA A 35 -4.49 35.65 -8.47
C ALA A 35 -3.76 34.44 -7.83
N GLY A 36 -4.33 33.90 -6.77
CA GLY A 36 -3.86 32.70 -6.08
C GLY A 36 -3.90 31.51 -7.04
N ALA A 37 -2.71 30.98 -7.34
CA ALA A 37 -2.52 29.75 -8.09
C ALA A 37 -3.55 28.72 -7.60
N ALA A 38 -4.33 28.16 -8.53
CA ALA A 38 -5.06 26.93 -8.30
C ALA A 38 -4.01 25.82 -8.08
N VAL A 39 -3.52 25.69 -6.83
CA VAL A 39 -2.84 24.49 -6.40
C VAL A 39 -3.92 23.42 -6.47
N ALA A 40 -3.86 22.61 -7.51
CA ALA A 40 -4.66 21.42 -7.61
C ALA A 40 -4.30 20.54 -6.40
N LEU A 41 -5.09 20.63 -5.34
CA LEU A 41 -5.07 19.70 -4.23
C LEU A 41 -5.48 18.35 -4.82
N ALA A 42 -4.48 17.56 -5.23
CA ALA A 42 -4.72 16.16 -5.53
C ALA A 42 -5.40 15.55 -4.29
N PRO A 43 -6.56 14.90 -4.43
CA PRO A 43 -7.23 14.31 -3.28
C PRO A 43 -6.28 13.31 -2.62
N LEU A 44 -6.10 13.43 -1.30
CA LEU A 44 -5.27 12.50 -0.51
C LEU A 44 -5.58 11.01 -0.80
N GLY A 45 -6.82 10.72 -1.21
CA GLY A 45 -7.23 9.39 -1.66
C GLY A 45 -6.54 8.91 -2.95
N ALA A 46 -6.06 9.79 -3.82
CA ALA A 46 -5.37 9.40 -5.05
C ALA A 46 -3.96 8.85 -4.76
N LEU A 47 -3.22 9.46 -3.83
CA LEU A 47 -1.89 8.99 -3.43
C LEU A 47 -1.96 7.60 -2.76
N ALA A 48 -2.96 7.37 -1.89
CA ALA A 48 -3.16 6.07 -1.26
C ALA A 48 -3.61 4.98 -2.26
N ALA A 49 -4.24 5.35 -3.38
CA ALA A 49 -4.61 4.41 -4.43
C ALA A 49 -3.40 3.97 -5.26
N GLU A 50 -2.43 4.86 -5.51
CA GLU A 50 -1.21 4.54 -6.26
C GLU A 50 -0.28 3.56 -5.52
N GLU A 51 -0.36 3.49 -4.19
CA GLU A 51 0.43 2.57 -3.38
C GLU A 51 -0.13 1.16 -3.33
N ARG A 52 -1.39 0.94 -3.73
CA ARG A 52 -2.03 -0.38 -3.73
C ARG A 52 -1.78 -1.12 -5.05
N PRO A 53 -1.91 -2.47 -5.06
CA PRO A 53 -1.85 -3.23 -6.31
C PRO A 53 -2.85 -2.70 -7.34
N GLN A 54 -2.36 -2.46 -8.55
CA GLN A 54 -3.14 -1.94 -9.67
C GLN A 54 -3.25 -3.00 -10.78
N ALA A 55 -4.35 -2.95 -11.54
CA ALA A 55 -4.45 -3.74 -12.76
C ALA A 55 -3.32 -3.37 -13.72
N GLY A 56 -2.58 -4.37 -14.19
CA GLY A 56 -1.39 -4.16 -15.01
C GLY A 56 -0.06 -4.32 -14.27
N ASP A 57 -0.06 -4.30 -12.93
CA ASP A 57 1.14 -4.64 -12.18
C ASP A 57 1.56 -6.09 -12.45
N LEU A 58 2.85 -6.32 -12.57
CA LEU A 58 3.47 -7.64 -12.56
C LEU A 58 3.81 -8.06 -11.13
N PHE A 59 4.48 -9.18 -10.95
CA PHE A 59 4.93 -9.62 -9.63
C PHE A 59 6.44 -9.79 -9.62
N VAL A 60 7.06 -9.46 -8.49
CA VAL A 60 8.47 -9.73 -8.18
C VAL A 60 8.57 -10.47 -6.86
N ALA A 61 9.61 -11.26 -6.67
CA ALA A 61 9.85 -11.98 -5.41
C ALA A 61 10.01 -10.99 -4.23
N ASP A 62 9.63 -11.39 -3.02
CA ASP A 62 9.62 -10.50 -1.85
C ASP A 62 11.01 -10.17 -1.29
N ASP A 63 12.05 -10.90 -1.72
CA ASP A 63 13.46 -10.71 -1.36
C ASP A 63 14.25 -9.84 -2.35
N VAL A 64 13.59 -9.28 -3.37
CA VAL A 64 14.24 -8.44 -4.39
C VAL A 64 14.60 -7.07 -3.81
N GLU A 65 15.89 -6.79 -3.70
CA GLU A 65 16.41 -5.49 -3.27
C GLU A 65 16.77 -4.57 -4.44
N LYS A 66 17.16 -5.12 -5.59
CA LYS A 66 17.61 -4.40 -6.79
C LYS A 66 17.18 -5.13 -8.06
N ASP A 67 16.96 -4.36 -9.12
CA ASP A 67 16.64 -4.85 -10.46
C ASP A 67 15.51 -5.89 -10.49
N PRO A 68 14.25 -5.43 -10.24
CA PRO A 68 13.11 -6.32 -10.15
C PRO A 68 12.90 -7.11 -11.46
N VAL A 69 12.90 -8.44 -11.35
CA VAL A 69 12.58 -9.34 -12.45
C VAL A 69 11.17 -9.88 -12.25
N ALA A 70 10.33 -9.68 -13.27
CA ALA A 70 8.95 -10.14 -13.21
C ALA A 70 8.87 -11.67 -13.18
N ILE A 71 8.08 -12.19 -12.23
CA ILE A 71 7.85 -13.63 -12.05
C ILE A 71 7.08 -14.18 -13.26
N LYS A 72 7.63 -15.25 -13.84
CA LYS A 72 6.96 -16.02 -14.90
C LYS A 72 6.07 -17.10 -14.29
N ALA A 73 4.97 -17.41 -14.95
CA ALA A 73 4.04 -18.43 -14.48
C ALA A 73 4.70 -19.82 -14.29
N ALA A 74 5.75 -20.11 -15.08
CA ALA A 74 6.50 -21.36 -14.97
C ALA A 74 7.37 -21.46 -13.70
N GLU A 75 7.71 -20.31 -13.07
CA GLU A 75 8.52 -20.29 -11.84
C GLU A 75 7.70 -20.65 -10.60
N VAL A 76 6.39 -20.43 -10.64
CA VAL A 76 5.49 -20.85 -9.57
C VAL A 76 5.22 -22.34 -9.68
N GLN A 77 5.81 -23.13 -8.79
CA GLN A 77 5.72 -24.58 -8.80
C GLN A 77 4.58 -25.10 -7.92
N PRO A 78 3.90 -26.21 -8.33
CA PRO A 78 2.91 -26.85 -7.48
C PRO A 78 3.49 -27.24 -6.11
N GLY A 79 2.75 -26.94 -5.04
CA GLY A 79 3.14 -27.29 -3.68
C GLY A 79 4.28 -26.45 -3.09
N LYS A 80 4.79 -25.46 -3.82
CA LYS A 80 5.81 -24.50 -3.37
C LYS A 80 5.31 -23.08 -3.51
N PRO A 81 4.55 -22.56 -2.56
CA PRO A 81 4.10 -21.18 -2.58
C PRO A 81 5.26 -20.19 -2.56
N MET A 82 5.07 -19.07 -3.24
CA MET A 82 6.07 -18.01 -3.38
C MET A 82 5.50 -16.69 -2.84
N LEU A 83 6.26 -15.99 -2.00
CA LEU A 83 5.93 -14.63 -1.58
C LEU A 83 6.36 -13.64 -2.66
N ALA A 84 5.52 -12.64 -2.89
CA ALA A 84 5.75 -11.65 -3.93
C ALA A 84 5.15 -10.29 -3.56
N PHE A 85 5.66 -9.25 -4.23
CA PHE A 85 5.03 -7.93 -4.27
C PHE A 85 4.59 -7.58 -5.69
N PRO A 86 3.48 -6.84 -5.84
CA PRO A 86 3.13 -6.22 -7.11
C PRO A 86 4.18 -5.19 -7.53
N PHE A 87 4.41 -5.10 -8.82
CA PHE A 87 5.44 -4.27 -9.44
C PHE A 87 4.89 -3.56 -10.66
N ASP A 88 4.95 -2.24 -10.68
CA ASP A 88 4.58 -1.45 -11.84
C ASP A 88 5.72 -1.44 -12.88
N PRO A 89 5.55 -2.09 -14.03
CA PRO A 89 6.61 -2.16 -15.04
C PRO A 89 6.88 -0.82 -15.72
N ALA A 90 5.94 0.13 -15.73
CA ALA A 90 6.09 1.43 -16.37
C ALA A 90 6.97 2.37 -15.55
N SER A 91 6.70 2.48 -14.24
CA SER A 91 7.49 3.31 -13.33
C SER A 91 8.66 2.55 -12.69
N LYS A 92 8.76 1.23 -12.90
CA LYS A 92 9.71 0.32 -12.25
C LYS A 92 9.61 0.35 -10.72
N LYS A 93 8.43 0.64 -10.19
CA LYS A 93 8.17 0.76 -8.76
C LYS A 93 7.63 -0.56 -8.22
N ILE A 94 8.31 -1.13 -7.21
CA ILE A 94 7.78 -2.24 -6.41
C ILE A 94 6.84 -1.64 -5.37
N ARG A 95 5.62 -2.19 -5.24
CA ARG A 95 4.64 -1.71 -4.25
C ARG A 95 4.86 -2.37 -2.89
N ASN A 96 6.06 -2.20 -2.33
CA ASN A 96 6.47 -2.79 -1.06
C ASN A 96 6.48 -1.82 0.14
N GLU A 97 6.09 -0.54 -0.05
CA GLU A 97 5.98 0.43 1.03
C GLU A 97 4.94 0.00 2.08
N SER A 98 3.93 -0.74 1.65
CA SER A 98 2.97 -1.36 2.55
C SER A 98 3.07 -2.87 2.53
N ARG A 99 3.30 -3.50 3.69
CA ARG A 99 3.25 -4.96 3.82
C ARG A 99 1.89 -5.54 3.44
N LEU A 100 0.82 -4.74 3.44
CA LEU A 100 -0.52 -5.16 3.02
C LEU A 100 -0.59 -5.52 1.54
N ASN A 101 0.37 -5.08 0.74
CA ASN A 101 0.47 -5.42 -0.68
C ASN A 101 1.16 -6.77 -0.92
N LYS A 102 1.80 -7.36 0.11
CA LYS A 102 2.45 -8.66 0.00
C LYS A 102 1.43 -9.75 -0.30
N VAL A 103 1.72 -10.56 -1.29
CA VAL A 103 0.91 -11.70 -1.70
C VAL A 103 1.68 -13.00 -1.57
N ILE A 104 0.94 -14.10 -1.50
CA ILE A 104 1.46 -15.45 -1.65
C ILE A 104 0.84 -16.07 -2.91
N LEU A 105 1.70 -16.46 -3.84
CA LEU A 105 1.35 -17.14 -5.08
C LEU A 105 1.31 -18.64 -4.82
N VAL A 106 0.22 -19.31 -5.19
CA VAL A 106 0.03 -20.74 -4.99
C VAL A 106 -0.41 -21.35 -6.31
N LYS A 107 0.30 -22.39 -6.77
CA LYS A 107 -0.08 -23.14 -7.98
C LYS A 107 -0.75 -24.45 -7.62
N LEU A 108 -1.92 -24.68 -8.21
CA LEU A 108 -2.74 -25.89 -8.07
C LEU A 108 -3.15 -26.39 -9.44
N ALA A 109 -3.67 -27.60 -9.49
CA ALA A 109 -4.30 -28.10 -10.71
C ALA A 109 -5.64 -27.37 -10.93
N ASP A 110 -5.93 -26.98 -12.16
CA ASP A 110 -7.17 -26.28 -12.51
C ASP A 110 -8.41 -27.12 -12.17
N SER A 111 -8.30 -28.45 -12.19
CA SER A 111 -9.36 -29.38 -11.79
C SER A 111 -9.74 -29.27 -10.31
N ASP A 112 -8.81 -28.85 -9.47
CA ASP A 112 -9.01 -28.79 -8.00
C ASP A 112 -9.67 -27.48 -7.57
N LEU A 113 -9.68 -26.46 -8.45
CA LEU A 113 -10.20 -25.13 -8.13
C LEU A 113 -11.74 -25.10 -8.25
N ASP A 114 -12.37 -24.46 -7.27
CA ASP A 114 -13.78 -24.07 -7.36
C ASP A 114 -14.00 -22.97 -8.42
N ALA A 115 -15.26 -22.72 -8.80
CA ALA A 115 -15.57 -21.74 -9.84
C ALA A 115 -15.05 -20.32 -9.50
N SER A 116 -15.20 -19.91 -8.25
CA SER A 116 -14.80 -18.57 -7.82
C SER A 116 -13.27 -18.37 -7.82
N SER A 117 -12.53 -19.42 -7.51
CA SER A 117 -11.06 -19.42 -7.58
C SER A 117 -10.57 -19.44 -9.03
N LYS A 118 -11.24 -20.22 -9.93
CA LYS A 118 -10.90 -20.28 -11.36
C LYS A 118 -11.00 -18.90 -12.04
N GLU A 119 -12.03 -18.14 -11.76
CA GLU A 119 -12.23 -16.79 -12.32
C GLU A 119 -11.10 -15.82 -11.95
N ARG A 120 -10.38 -16.10 -10.87
CA ARG A 120 -9.29 -15.25 -10.34
C ARG A 120 -7.92 -15.82 -10.57
N ALA A 121 -7.84 -17.03 -11.11
CA ALA A 121 -6.59 -17.74 -11.37
C ALA A 121 -6.01 -17.43 -12.74
N ALA A 122 -4.71 -17.57 -12.87
CA ALA A 122 -3.99 -17.58 -14.15
C ALA A 122 -3.14 -18.85 -14.24
N SER A 123 -3.42 -19.76 -15.18
CA SER A 123 -2.72 -21.06 -15.33
C SER A 123 -2.63 -21.87 -14.03
N GLY A 124 -3.74 -21.96 -13.27
CA GLY A 124 -3.76 -22.65 -11.99
C GLY A 124 -3.06 -21.91 -10.85
N ILE A 125 -2.57 -20.71 -11.09
CA ILE A 125 -1.93 -19.88 -10.06
C ILE A 125 -2.94 -18.92 -9.47
N LEU A 126 -3.01 -18.90 -8.13
CA LEU A 126 -3.80 -18.00 -7.32
C LEU A 126 -2.87 -17.06 -6.54
N ALA A 127 -3.31 -15.83 -6.35
CA ALA A 127 -2.65 -14.88 -5.43
C ALA A 127 -3.57 -14.56 -4.27
N PHE A 128 -3.10 -14.82 -3.06
CA PHE A 128 -3.76 -14.43 -1.82
C PHE A 128 -2.96 -13.35 -1.12
N SER A 129 -3.63 -12.50 -0.34
CA SER A 129 -2.92 -11.66 0.61
C SER A 129 -2.06 -12.52 1.53
N ALA A 130 -0.78 -12.20 1.68
CA ALA A 130 0.06 -12.84 2.68
C ALA A 130 -0.28 -12.39 4.12
N ILE A 131 -1.25 -11.48 4.29
CA ILE A 131 -1.57 -10.84 5.56
C ILE A 131 -2.90 -11.38 6.11
N CYS A 132 -2.81 -12.03 7.26
CA CYS A 132 -3.94 -12.65 7.97
C CYS A 132 -5.03 -11.63 8.31
N THR A 133 -6.29 -12.02 8.13
CA THR A 133 -7.46 -11.17 8.40
C THR A 133 -7.83 -11.09 9.89
N HIS A 134 -7.10 -11.76 10.80
CA HIS A 134 -7.27 -11.62 12.24
C HIS A 134 -6.57 -10.36 12.77
N GLN A 135 -5.26 -10.40 12.94
CA GLN A 135 -4.44 -9.31 13.48
C GLN A 135 -3.24 -8.98 12.57
N ALA A 136 -3.43 -9.13 11.28
CA ALA A 136 -2.47 -8.77 10.25
C ALA A 136 -1.06 -9.41 10.40
N CYS A 137 -0.93 -10.59 11.05
CA CYS A 137 0.29 -11.41 10.94
C CYS A 137 0.41 -12.00 9.53
N GLU A 138 1.59 -12.50 9.16
CA GLU A 138 1.76 -13.22 7.89
C GLU A 138 1.14 -14.62 7.93
N ALA A 139 0.29 -14.94 6.94
CA ALA A 139 -0.31 -16.25 6.73
C ALA A 139 0.42 -16.96 5.57
N LYS A 140 1.70 -17.26 5.76
CA LYS A 140 2.59 -17.76 4.70
C LYS A 140 2.90 -19.25 4.75
N THR A 141 2.45 -19.95 5.77
CA THR A 141 2.75 -21.36 5.91
C THR A 141 1.80 -22.20 5.09
N TRP A 142 2.37 -22.98 4.20
CA TRP A 142 1.64 -23.92 3.35
C TRP A 142 1.53 -25.29 4.00
N VAL A 143 0.29 -25.80 4.06
CA VAL A 143 0.00 -27.19 4.47
C VAL A 143 -0.52 -27.94 3.27
N SER A 144 0.35 -28.76 2.66
CA SER A 144 0.06 -29.44 1.39
C SER A 144 -1.03 -30.51 1.51
N ALA A 145 -1.18 -31.13 2.69
CA ALA A 145 -2.14 -32.20 2.92
C ALA A 145 -3.59 -31.77 2.68
N ASP A 146 -3.94 -30.55 3.06
CA ASP A 146 -5.29 -29.99 2.93
C ASP A 146 -5.36 -28.69 2.13
N LYS A 147 -4.30 -28.40 1.37
CA LYS A 147 -4.21 -27.23 0.46
C LYS A 147 -4.60 -25.93 1.20
N SER A 148 -4.00 -25.67 2.35
CA SER A 148 -4.32 -24.50 3.16
C SER A 148 -3.11 -23.61 3.46
N LEU A 149 -3.39 -22.33 3.70
CA LEU A 149 -2.46 -21.36 4.25
C LEU A 149 -2.73 -21.19 5.75
N VAL A 150 -1.69 -21.14 6.56
CA VAL A 150 -1.78 -21.03 8.02
C VAL A 150 -1.04 -19.79 8.50
N CYS A 151 -1.69 -19.06 9.40
CA CYS A 151 -1.10 -18.00 10.19
C CYS A 151 -0.76 -18.53 11.57
N PHE A 152 0.53 -18.63 11.90
CA PHE A 152 0.95 -19.20 13.19
C PHE A 152 0.70 -18.31 14.42
N CYS A 153 0.43 -17.02 14.24
CA CYS A 153 0.18 -16.15 15.39
C CYS A 153 -0.96 -16.66 16.27
N HIS A 154 -2.08 -17.06 15.64
CA HIS A 154 -3.28 -17.52 16.35
C HIS A 154 -3.95 -18.71 15.65
N ALA A 155 -3.18 -19.46 14.86
CA ALA A 155 -3.61 -20.67 14.16
C ALA A 155 -4.80 -20.50 13.21
N SER A 156 -5.01 -19.29 12.65
CA SER A 156 -6.01 -19.12 11.60
C SER A 156 -5.58 -19.87 10.35
N LYS A 157 -6.51 -20.65 9.77
CA LYS A 157 -6.29 -21.53 8.63
C LYS A 157 -7.27 -21.20 7.50
N PHE A 158 -6.75 -21.11 6.30
CA PHE A 158 -7.48 -20.65 5.13
C PHE A 158 -7.41 -21.70 4.01
N ALA A 159 -8.58 -22.16 3.54
CA ALA A 159 -8.69 -23.13 2.47
C ALA A 159 -8.42 -22.46 1.11
N VAL A 160 -7.32 -22.81 0.46
CA VAL A 160 -6.93 -22.21 -0.83
C VAL A 160 -7.86 -22.68 -1.96
N LEU A 161 -8.36 -23.90 -1.89
CA LEU A 161 -9.32 -24.47 -2.88
C LEU A 161 -10.69 -23.79 -2.84
N ASP A 162 -11.01 -23.07 -1.76
CA ASP A 162 -12.31 -22.46 -1.50
C ASP A 162 -12.12 -20.96 -1.22
N ALA A 163 -11.56 -20.26 -2.20
CA ALA A 163 -11.35 -18.81 -2.24
C ALA A 163 -10.79 -18.21 -0.92
N GLY A 164 -9.92 -18.94 -0.23
CA GLY A 164 -9.32 -18.50 1.02
C GLY A 164 -10.26 -18.51 2.22
N ARG A 165 -11.35 -19.28 2.19
CA ARG A 165 -12.31 -19.39 3.30
C ARG A 165 -11.62 -19.85 4.58
N VAL A 166 -12.00 -19.24 5.70
CA VAL A 166 -11.53 -19.64 7.04
C VAL A 166 -12.08 -21.03 7.38
N VAL A 167 -11.18 -21.96 7.71
CA VAL A 167 -11.52 -23.32 8.14
C VAL A 167 -11.16 -23.61 9.59
N ALA A 168 -10.31 -22.77 10.19
CA ALA A 168 -9.98 -22.82 11.62
C ALA A 168 -9.40 -21.49 12.10
N GLY A 169 -9.41 -21.30 13.43
CA GLY A 169 -8.83 -20.13 14.09
C GLY A 169 -9.73 -18.90 14.11
N PRO A 170 -9.25 -17.78 14.69
CA PRO A 170 -10.06 -16.61 14.99
C PRO A 170 -10.20 -15.61 13.85
N ALA A 171 -9.69 -15.87 12.65
CA ALA A 171 -9.83 -14.96 11.53
C ALA A 171 -11.32 -14.72 11.19
N PRO A 172 -11.80 -13.46 11.10
CA PRO A 172 -13.22 -13.16 10.95
C PRO A 172 -13.73 -13.32 9.51
N ARG A 173 -12.83 -13.38 8.52
CA ARG A 173 -13.20 -13.44 7.08
C ARG A 173 -12.13 -14.15 6.26
N ALA A 174 -12.51 -14.54 5.05
CA ALA A 174 -11.63 -15.17 4.07
C ALA A 174 -10.36 -14.34 3.83
N LEU A 175 -9.28 -15.01 3.46
CA LEU A 175 -8.05 -14.37 3.02
C LEU A 175 -8.29 -13.69 1.65
N PRO A 176 -8.03 -12.37 1.51
CA PRO A 176 -8.30 -11.66 0.28
C PRO A 176 -7.52 -12.24 -0.90
N MET A 177 -8.18 -12.39 -2.03
CA MET A 177 -7.54 -12.77 -3.29
C MET A 177 -7.21 -11.54 -4.13
N LEU A 178 -6.09 -11.60 -4.84
CA LEU A 178 -5.73 -10.64 -5.87
C LEU A 178 -5.91 -11.33 -7.24
N PRO A 179 -6.94 -10.95 -8.03
CA PRO A 179 -7.22 -11.61 -9.30
C PRO A 179 -6.06 -11.49 -10.29
N LEU A 180 -5.75 -12.57 -10.98
CA LEU A 180 -4.63 -12.70 -11.89
C LEU A 180 -5.09 -12.83 -13.34
N LYS A 181 -4.18 -12.44 -14.25
CA LYS A 181 -4.20 -12.81 -15.67
C LYS A 181 -2.78 -13.06 -16.15
N LEU A 182 -2.63 -13.67 -17.32
CA LEU A 182 -1.34 -13.77 -18.00
C LEU A 182 -1.16 -12.64 -19.00
N GLN A 183 0.07 -12.13 -19.08
CA GLN A 183 0.56 -11.32 -20.19
C GLN A 183 1.82 -12.02 -20.76
N GLY A 184 1.65 -12.72 -21.89
CA GLY A 184 2.68 -13.64 -22.35
C GLY A 184 2.91 -14.76 -21.34
N ASP A 185 4.11 -14.85 -20.80
CA ASP A 185 4.51 -15.83 -19.78
C ASP A 185 4.54 -15.25 -18.34
N GLN A 186 4.23 -13.94 -18.18
CA GLN A 186 4.29 -13.23 -16.90
C GLN A 186 2.92 -13.20 -16.22
N LEU A 187 2.95 -13.27 -14.88
CA LEU A 187 1.78 -13.06 -14.05
C LEU A 187 1.50 -11.58 -13.90
N MET A 188 0.24 -11.19 -14.06
CA MET A 188 -0.22 -9.80 -13.98
C MET A 188 -1.46 -9.69 -13.09
N VAL A 189 -1.54 -8.61 -12.33
CA VAL A 189 -2.75 -8.23 -11.59
C VAL A 189 -3.87 -7.88 -12.58
N ALA A 190 -5.02 -8.53 -12.44
CA ALA A 190 -6.19 -8.29 -13.28
C ALA A 190 -7.15 -7.26 -12.68
N ALA A 191 -7.28 -7.24 -11.34
CA ALA A 191 -8.20 -6.38 -10.60
C ALA A 191 -7.68 -6.17 -9.16
N PRO A 192 -8.21 -5.20 -8.40
CA PRO A 192 -7.89 -5.02 -6.98
C PRO A 192 -8.21 -6.26 -6.14
N PHE A 193 -7.70 -6.30 -4.91
CA PHE A 193 -8.07 -7.34 -3.94
C PHE A 193 -9.58 -7.46 -3.78
N THR A 194 -10.07 -8.69 -3.63
CA THR A 194 -11.51 -9.01 -3.43
C THR A 194 -12.10 -8.32 -2.19
N THR A 195 -11.27 -8.10 -1.17
CA THR A 195 -11.57 -7.30 0.03
C THR A 195 -10.25 -6.67 0.53
N PRO A 196 -10.29 -5.60 1.34
CA PRO A 196 -9.05 -5.00 1.87
C PRO A 196 -8.21 -6.03 2.63
N PRO A 197 -6.87 -6.11 2.40
CA PRO A 197 -5.95 -6.94 3.18
C PRO A 197 -5.83 -6.49 4.64
N GLY A 198 -5.41 -7.42 5.51
CA GLY A 198 -5.16 -7.14 6.92
C GLY A 198 -6.32 -7.46 7.84
N GLY A 199 -6.14 -7.23 9.14
CA GLY A 199 -7.16 -7.46 10.17
C GLY A 199 -8.37 -6.54 10.01
N ALA A 200 -9.51 -6.97 10.53
CA ALA A 200 -10.60 -6.05 10.79
C ALA A 200 -10.13 -5.10 11.91
N GLY A 201 -10.01 -3.80 11.59
CA GLY A 201 -9.77 -2.77 12.58
C GLY A 201 -11.01 -2.56 13.45
#